data_8e0e4a7168f1dd6736f0208766dd2d74
#
_entry.id   8e0e4a7168f1dd6736f0208766dd2d74
#
_cell.length_a   1.000
_cell.length_b   1.000
_cell.length_c   1.000
_cell.angle_alpha   90.00
_cell.angle_beta   90.00
_cell.angle_gamma   90.00
#
_symmetry.space_group_name_H-M   'P 1'
#
loop_
_entity.id
_entity.type
_entity.pdbx_description
1 polymer ?
#
loop_
_entity_poly.entity_id
_entity_poly.type
_entity_poly.pdbx_seq_one_letter_code
_entity_poly.pdbx_strand_id
1 'polypeptide(L)'
;MTKITHEFELYGKSYRLETGELAKQATGAVVVSQGDTILLTTAVVSKERRDLDFFPLTVDFIEKMYAVGRIPGGYLKREARPSEKGTLTARLVDRPIRPSFPDGMRNDVHIVITTLSCDQVNQPDVISIMGASAALMVGGVPIEGPVAGVRIARAKAEDGSIDYIVNPTFEEAEASDLNLTVAGTKEYISMVECGADEVTEEDMIGALEFAQEAIGAFCEEQQKFL
;
A
#
# COMPACT_ATOMS: atom_id res chain seq x y z
N MET A 1 -17.73 -3.70 17.56
CA MET A 1 -17.84 -3.12 16.21
C MET A 1 -18.43 -4.19 15.31
N THR A 2 -19.35 -3.82 14.42
CA THR A 2 -19.89 -4.72 13.40
C THR A 2 -18.86 -4.83 12.28
N LYS A 3 -18.74 -6.01 11.67
CA LYS A 3 -17.92 -6.18 10.46
C LYS A 3 -18.51 -5.32 9.34
N ILE A 4 -17.66 -4.55 8.70
CA ILE A 4 -17.97 -3.78 7.49
C ILE A 4 -17.05 -4.30 6.39
N THR A 5 -17.62 -4.57 5.24
CA THR A 5 -16.90 -5.07 4.06
C THR A 5 -17.27 -4.18 2.87
N HIS A 6 -16.27 -3.77 2.10
CA HIS A 6 -16.42 -3.05 0.84
C HIS A 6 -15.63 -3.77 -0.25
N GLU A 7 -16.33 -4.25 -1.24
CA GLU A 7 -15.76 -4.95 -2.40
C GLU A 7 -15.93 -4.06 -3.63
N PHE A 8 -14.88 -3.96 -4.43
CA PHE A 8 -14.91 -3.16 -5.65
C PHE A 8 -13.95 -3.74 -6.70
N GLU A 9 -14.18 -3.34 -7.93
CA GLU A 9 -13.35 -3.73 -9.06
C GLU A 9 -12.80 -2.48 -9.75
N LEU A 10 -11.47 -2.42 -9.91
CA LEU A 10 -10.78 -1.35 -10.63
C LEU A 10 -9.72 -1.95 -11.56
N TYR A 11 -9.66 -1.44 -12.78
CA TYR A 11 -8.68 -1.87 -13.79
C TYR A 11 -8.66 -3.39 -14.01
N GLY A 12 -9.86 -4.02 -14.00
CA GLY A 12 -10.03 -5.47 -14.19
C GLY A 12 -9.55 -6.34 -13.05
N LYS A 13 -9.31 -5.76 -11.86
CA LYS A 13 -8.84 -6.48 -10.66
C LYS A 13 -9.79 -6.24 -9.49
N SER A 14 -10.04 -7.31 -8.71
CA SER A 14 -10.93 -7.28 -7.56
C SER A 14 -10.17 -6.91 -6.29
N TYR A 15 -10.72 -5.98 -5.52
CA TYR A 15 -10.20 -5.50 -4.25
C TYR A 15 -11.26 -5.61 -3.17
N ARG A 16 -10.82 -5.77 -1.92
CA ARG A 16 -11.71 -5.79 -0.76
C ARG A 16 -11.07 -5.10 0.43
N LEU A 17 -11.84 -4.28 1.11
CA LEU A 17 -11.52 -3.65 2.39
C LEU A 17 -12.48 -4.17 3.46
N GLU A 18 -11.96 -4.61 4.61
CA GLU A 18 -12.76 -5.10 5.73
C GLU A 18 -12.28 -4.50 7.04
N THR A 19 -13.22 -4.16 7.93
CA THR A 19 -12.89 -3.71 9.30
C THR A 19 -13.86 -4.30 10.33
N GLY A 20 -13.52 -4.17 11.62
CA GLY A 20 -14.37 -4.52 12.75
C GLY A 20 -14.26 -5.97 13.24
N GLU A 21 -13.53 -6.86 12.56
CA GLU A 21 -13.39 -8.27 12.95
C GLU A 21 -12.06 -8.57 13.64
N LEU A 22 -10.95 -8.13 13.06
CA LEU A 22 -9.60 -8.40 13.56
C LEU A 22 -9.00 -7.21 14.31
N ALA A 23 -7.99 -7.46 15.13
CA ALA A 23 -7.18 -6.47 15.83
C ALA A 23 -7.97 -5.37 16.56
N LYS A 24 -9.04 -5.73 17.28
CA LYS A 24 -10.00 -4.81 17.92
C LYS A 24 -9.40 -3.88 19.00
N GLN A 25 -8.15 -4.09 19.40
CA GLN A 25 -7.44 -3.26 20.38
C GLN A 25 -6.61 -2.15 19.70
N ALA A 26 -6.38 -2.24 18.40
CA ALA A 26 -5.71 -1.18 17.64
C ALA A 26 -6.61 0.06 17.55
N THR A 27 -6.04 1.24 17.32
CA THR A 27 -6.77 2.47 17.06
C THR A 27 -7.62 2.31 15.80
N GLY A 28 -7.05 1.73 14.75
CA GLY A 28 -7.75 1.31 13.55
C GLY A 28 -7.15 0.03 12.97
N ALA A 29 -7.97 -0.79 12.34
CA ALA A 29 -7.55 -2.04 11.72
C ALA A 29 -8.36 -2.32 10.46
N VAL A 30 -7.67 -2.64 9.38
CA VAL A 30 -8.28 -2.96 8.09
C VAL A 30 -7.59 -4.20 7.51
N VAL A 31 -8.39 -5.11 6.98
CA VAL A 31 -7.91 -6.15 6.09
C VAL A 31 -8.08 -5.65 4.66
N VAL A 32 -7.01 -5.62 3.90
CA VAL A 32 -7.02 -5.28 2.48
C VAL A 32 -6.63 -6.50 1.67
N SER A 33 -7.33 -6.73 0.56
CA SER A 33 -7.00 -7.83 -0.36
C SER A 33 -7.09 -7.41 -1.82
N GLN A 34 -6.22 -8.02 -2.61
CA GLN A 34 -6.24 -8.03 -4.07
C GLN A 34 -6.14 -9.48 -4.52
N GLY A 35 -7.20 -10.04 -5.08
CA GLY A 35 -7.28 -11.47 -5.30
C GLY A 35 -7.10 -12.25 -3.97
N ASP A 36 -6.23 -13.25 -3.95
CA ASP A 36 -5.91 -14.04 -2.76
C ASP A 36 -4.70 -13.51 -1.97
N THR A 37 -4.12 -12.38 -2.37
CA THR A 37 -3.15 -11.64 -1.55
C THR A 37 -3.88 -10.80 -0.51
N ILE A 38 -3.68 -11.11 0.78
CA ILE A 38 -4.42 -10.54 1.92
C ILE A 38 -3.45 -10.00 2.96
N LEU A 39 -3.65 -8.73 3.34
CA LEU A 39 -2.88 -8.03 4.35
C LEU A 39 -3.78 -7.58 5.49
N LEU A 40 -3.33 -7.76 6.73
CA LEU A 40 -3.89 -7.11 7.91
C LEU A 40 -3.05 -5.87 8.22
N THR A 41 -3.66 -4.72 8.14
CA THR A 41 -3.03 -3.45 8.51
C THR A 41 -3.64 -2.90 9.79
N THR A 42 -2.81 -2.60 10.76
CA THR A 42 -3.20 -2.00 12.04
C THR A 42 -2.49 -0.68 12.24
N ALA A 43 -3.20 0.31 12.76
CA ALA A 43 -2.64 1.58 13.17
C ALA A 43 -2.90 1.78 14.67
N VAL A 44 -1.86 2.14 15.41
CA VAL A 44 -1.94 2.46 16.84
C VAL A 44 -1.36 3.85 17.05
N VAL A 45 -2.11 4.71 17.73
CA VAL A 45 -1.69 6.07 18.07
C VAL A 45 -1.64 6.21 19.59
N SER A 46 -0.50 6.68 20.10
CA SER A 46 -0.35 6.95 21.55
C SER A 46 -1.25 8.12 21.98
N LYS A 47 -1.77 8.05 23.21
CA LYS A 47 -2.52 9.16 23.80
C LYS A 47 -1.60 10.29 24.22
N GLU A 48 -0.36 9.97 24.59
CA GLU A 48 0.61 10.93 25.07
C GLU A 48 1.41 11.52 23.90
N ARG A 49 1.60 12.83 23.97
CA ARG A 49 2.48 13.54 23.06
C ARG A 49 3.92 13.39 23.56
N ARG A 50 4.84 13.06 22.64
CA ARG A 50 6.27 13.03 22.94
C ARG A 50 6.89 14.43 22.89
N ASP A 51 7.91 14.64 23.71
CA ASP A 51 8.77 15.84 23.65
C ASP A 51 9.93 15.56 22.65
N LEU A 52 9.58 15.63 21.36
CA LEU A 52 10.49 15.39 20.23
C LEU A 52 10.37 16.54 19.25
N ASP A 53 11.44 16.78 18.50
CA ASP A 53 11.49 17.78 17.43
C ASP A 53 10.98 17.24 16.07
N PHE A 54 10.74 15.92 15.97
CA PHE A 54 10.24 15.23 14.77
C PHE A 54 8.95 14.46 15.05
N PHE A 55 8.25 14.04 13.98
CA PHE A 55 7.07 13.21 14.05
C PHE A 55 7.45 11.71 14.19
N PRO A 56 7.11 11.05 15.30
CA PRO A 56 7.47 9.68 15.56
C PRO A 56 6.50 8.69 14.89
N LEU A 57 6.60 8.53 13.58
CA LEU A 57 5.90 7.51 12.80
C LEU A 57 6.83 6.31 12.57
N THR A 58 6.34 5.12 12.89
CA THR A 58 6.99 3.85 12.59
C THR A 58 6.07 3.01 11.71
N VAL A 59 6.61 2.43 10.65
CA VAL A 59 5.89 1.51 9.77
C VAL A 59 6.67 0.21 9.70
N ASP A 60 6.00 -0.91 9.98
CA ASP A 60 6.54 -2.25 9.83
C ASP A 60 5.73 -3.04 8.80
N PHE A 61 6.43 -3.66 7.85
CA PHE A 61 5.87 -4.63 6.93
C PHE A 61 6.40 -6.02 7.28
N ILE A 62 5.50 -6.91 7.69
CA ILE A 62 5.83 -8.23 8.23
C ILE A 62 5.43 -9.30 7.24
N GLU A 63 6.44 -9.88 6.58
CA GLU A 63 6.28 -11.06 5.75
C GLU A 63 6.18 -12.30 6.64
N LYS A 64 5.13 -13.11 6.41
CA LYS A 64 4.93 -14.37 7.12
C LYS A 64 5.12 -15.54 6.17
N MET A 65 5.98 -16.48 6.57
CA MET A 65 6.24 -17.68 5.76
C MET A 65 4.97 -18.52 5.53
N TYR A 66 4.05 -18.53 6.51
CA TYR A 66 2.78 -19.23 6.35
C TYR A 66 1.90 -18.62 5.23
N ALA A 67 2.06 -17.33 4.91
CA ALA A 67 1.29 -16.69 3.85
C ALA A 67 1.49 -17.32 2.46
N VAL A 68 2.61 -18.00 2.27
CA VAL A 68 2.94 -18.80 1.06
C VAL A 68 3.01 -20.30 1.37
N GLY A 69 2.37 -20.76 2.45
CA GLY A 69 2.32 -22.17 2.85
C GLY A 69 3.66 -22.76 3.30
N ARG A 70 4.61 -21.93 3.76
CA ARG A 70 5.95 -22.38 4.16
C ARG A 70 6.17 -22.23 5.67
N ILE A 71 7.11 -23.03 6.18
CA ILE A 71 7.61 -22.96 7.57
C ILE A 71 9.01 -22.35 7.52
N PRO A 72 9.37 -21.45 8.48
CA PRO A 72 10.74 -20.91 8.55
C PRO A 72 11.80 -22.01 8.56
N GLY A 73 12.79 -21.91 7.69
CA GLY A 73 13.79 -22.96 7.45
C GLY A 73 14.89 -23.05 8.48
N GLY A 74 15.09 -22.02 9.30
CA GLY A 74 16.12 -21.98 10.34
C GLY A 74 15.92 -23.00 11.47
N TYR A 75 16.97 -23.27 12.24
CA TYR A 75 16.95 -24.22 13.36
C TYR A 75 15.83 -23.92 14.38
N LEU A 76 15.61 -22.64 14.69
CA LEU A 76 14.60 -22.21 15.66
C LEU A 76 13.17 -22.22 15.09
N LYS A 77 12.96 -22.48 13.80
CA LYS A 77 11.65 -22.45 13.12
C LYS A 77 10.87 -21.14 13.36
N ARG A 78 11.56 -20.01 13.34
CA ARG A 78 11.01 -18.66 13.57
C ARG A 78 11.38 -17.75 12.41
N GLU A 79 10.50 -16.79 12.12
CA GLU A 79 10.88 -15.65 11.27
C GLU A 79 12.03 -14.88 11.96
N ALA A 80 13.00 -14.49 11.15
CA ALA A 80 14.16 -13.70 11.58
C ALA A 80 13.83 -12.19 11.56
N ARG A 81 14.86 -11.39 11.31
CA ARG A 81 14.69 -9.95 11.06
C ARG A 81 13.88 -9.75 9.77
N PRO A 82 13.21 -8.58 9.61
CA PRO A 82 12.57 -8.22 8.35
C PRO A 82 13.53 -8.41 7.16
N SER A 83 12.99 -8.88 6.05
CA SER A 83 13.76 -8.98 4.80
C SER A 83 14.11 -7.58 4.28
N GLU A 84 15.03 -7.49 3.35
CA GLU A 84 15.32 -6.25 2.62
C GLU A 84 14.04 -5.74 1.93
N LYS A 85 13.31 -6.61 1.25
CA LYS A 85 12.03 -6.29 0.62
C LYS A 85 11.00 -5.77 1.63
N GLY A 86 10.85 -6.44 2.77
CA GLY A 86 9.93 -5.98 3.83
C GLY A 86 10.31 -4.61 4.37
N THR A 87 11.61 -4.33 4.54
CA THR A 87 12.10 -3.02 4.96
C THR A 87 11.84 -1.94 3.92
N LEU A 88 12.04 -2.24 2.63
CA LEU A 88 11.77 -1.31 1.53
C LEU A 88 10.27 -1.05 1.38
N THR A 89 9.43 -2.09 1.52
CA THR A 89 7.97 -1.94 1.51
C THR A 89 7.48 -1.07 2.67
N ALA A 90 8.03 -1.23 3.87
CA ALA A 90 7.70 -0.35 5.00
C ALA A 90 8.03 1.12 4.69
N ARG A 91 9.16 1.39 4.04
CA ARG A 91 9.54 2.75 3.59
C ARG A 91 8.64 3.26 2.45
N LEU A 92 8.21 2.36 1.56
CA LEU A 92 7.28 2.67 0.47
C LEU A 92 5.94 3.17 1.03
N VAL A 93 5.49 2.61 2.16
CA VAL A 93 4.27 3.06 2.86
C VAL A 93 4.50 4.33 3.66
N ASP A 94 5.62 4.44 4.40
CA ASP A 94 5.94 5.59 5.25
C ASP A 94 5.98 6.91 4.45
N ARG A 95 6.64 6.89 3.30
CA ARG A 95 6.90 8.10 2.50
C ARG A 95 5.63 8.85 2.06
N PRO A 96 4.60 8.22 1.48
CA PRO A 96 3.39 8.92 1.09
C PRO A 96 2.42 9.19 2.25
N ILE A 97 2.46 8.39 3.33
CA ILE A 97 1.58 8.53 4.49
C ILE A 97 2.07 9.63 5.44
N ARG A 98 3.37 9.76 5.64
CA ARG A 98 3.96 10.73 6.58
C ARG A 98 3.53 12.17 6.34
N PRO A 99 3.53 12.71 5.11
CA PRO A 99 3.12 14.09 4.86
C PRO A 99 1.61 14.33 5.02
N SER A 100 0.77 13.28 5.10
CA SER A 100 -0.67 13.44 5.32
C SER A 100 -1.05 13.78 6.76
N PHE A 101 -0.12 13.66 7.72
CA PHE A 101 -0.37 14.05 9.10
C PHE A 101 -0.24 15.56 9.30
N PRO A 102 -1.03 16.15 10.22
CA PRO A 102 -0.96 17.58 10.49
C PRO A 102 0.39 17.99 11.06
N ASP A 103 0.84 19.18 10.70
CA ASP A 103 2.04 19.78 11.26
C ASP A 103 2.00 19.84 12.79
N GLY A 104 3.14 19.53 13.40
CA GLY A 104 3.28 19.57 14.85
C GLY A 104 2.70 18.37 15.60
N MET A 105 2.19 17.34 14.91
CA MET A 105 1.84 16.07 15.56
C MET A 105 3.09 15.41 16.15
N ARG A 106 3.00 14.97 17.41
CA ARG A 106 4.12 14.37 18.17
C ARG A 106 3.69 13.13 18.96
N ASN A 107 2.51 12.60 18.68
CA ASN A 107 2.06 11.32 19.23
C ASN A 107 2.80 10.19 18.49
N ASP A 108 3.20 9.13 19.20
CA ASP A 108 3.73 7.95 18.53
C ASP A 108 2.64 7.33 17.66
N VAL A 109 2.96 7.09 16.41
CA VAL A 109 2.10 6.37 15.47
C VAL A 109 2.85 5.13 15.01
N HIS A 110 2.26 3.97 15.18
CA HIS A 110 2.82 2.71 14.72
C HIS A 110 1.83 2.00 13.79
N ILE A 111 2.24 1.82 12.54
CA ILE A 111 1.50 1.09 11.52
C ILE A 111 2.19 -0.26 11.34
N VAL A 112 1.43 -1.34 11.49
CA VAL A 112 1.93 -2.70 11.26
C VAL A 112 1.10 -3.36 10.19
N ILE A 113 1.77 -3.80 9.14
CA ILE A 113 1.18 -4.50 8.00
C ILE A 113 1.67 -5.94 8.04
N THR A 114 0.75 -6.88 8.19
CA THR A 114 1.07 -8.31 8.26
C THR A 114 0.49 -9.03 7.05
N THR A 115 1.32 -9.74 6.31
CA THR A 115 0.90 -10.57 5.19
C THR A 115 0.22 -11.84 5.73
N LEU A 116 -1.09 -11.97 5.52
CA LEU A 116 -1.87 -13.14 5.95
C LEU A 116 -1.89 -14.23 4.86
N SER A 117 -1.96 -13.82 3.61
CA SER A 117 -1.93 -14.69 2.42
C SER A 117 -1.22 -13.98 1.29
N CYS A 118 -0.56 -14.74 0.41
CA CYS A 118 0.08 -14.22 -0.79
C CYS A 118 -0.07 -15.26 -1.91
N ASP A 119 -0.76 -14.88 -2.98
CA ASP A 119 -1.04 -15.73 -4.14
C ASP A 119 0.16 -15.87 -5.09
N GLN A 120 1.23 -15.11 -4.85
CA GLN A 120 2.42 -15.03 -5.69
C GLN A 120 2.15 -14.49 -7.11
N VAL A 121 0.99 -13.91 -7.33
CA VAL A 121 0.57 -13.24 -8.57
C VAL A 121 0.49 -11.74 -8.34
N ASN A 122 -0.24 -11.33 -7.30
CA ASN A 122 -0.45 -9.94 -6.95
C ASN A 122 0.61 -9.43 -5.95
N GLN A 123 1.14 -8.26 -6.23
CA GLN A 123 2.19 -7.67 -5.40
C GLN A 123 1.59 -7.02 -4.14
N PRO A 124 2.05 -7.40 -2.91
CA PRO A 124 1.44 -6.93 -1.68
C PRO A 124 1.87 -5.51 -1.27
N ASP A 125 2.95 -4.99 -1.83
CA ASP A 125 3.59 -3.75 -1.39
C ASP A 125 2.73 -2.51 -1.66
N VAL A 126 2.18 -2.37 -2.86
CA VAL A 126 1.42 -1.17 -3.24
C VAL A 126 0.06 -1.09 -2.53
N ILE A 127 -0.66 -2.23 -2.42
CA ILE A 127 -1.95 -2.26 -1.71
C ILE A 127 -1.79 -2.02 -0.21
N SER A 128 -0.58 -2.17 0.34
CA SER A 128 -0.28 -1.86 1.74
C SER A 128 -0.41 -0.36 2.05
N ILE A 129 -0.18 0.52 1.07
CA ILE A 129 -0.38 1.97 1.22
C ILE A 129 -1.87 2.27 1.46
N MET A 130 -2.76 1.69 0.64
CA MET A 130 -4.21 1.79 0.81
C MET A 130 -4.65 1.22 2.16
N GLY A 131 -4.11 0.07 2.56
CA GLY A 131 -4.37 -0.53 3.87
C GLY A 131 -3.99 0.38 5.03
N ALA A 132 -2.82 1.02 4.97
CA ALA A 132 -2.34 1.96 5.98
C ALA A 132 -3.22 3.21 6.08
N SER A 133 -3.55 3.81 4.93
CA SER A 133 -4.45 4.95 4.84
C SER A 133 -5.83 4.61 5.43
N ALA A 134 -6.46 3.53 4.97
CA ALA A 134 -7.77 3.10 5.44
C ALA A 134 -7.78 2.79 6.95
N ALA A 135 -6.72 2.15 7.49
CA ALA A 135 -6.62 1.87 8.92
C ALA A 135 -6.53 3.14 9.77
N LEU A 136 -5.78 4.14 9.32
CA LEU A 136 -5.70 5.45 9.98
C LEU A 136 -7.06 6.14 9.98
N MET A 137 -7.76 6.16 8.85
CA MET A 137 -9.05 6.83 8.69
C MET A 137 -10.15 6.15 9.52
N VAL A 138 -10.24 4.81 9.48
CA VAL A 138 -11.18 4.03 10.32
C VAL A 138 -10.90 4.28 11.81
N GLY A 139 -9.64 4.47 12.19
CA GLY A 139 -9.21 4.82 13.54
C GLY A 139 -9.51 6.26 13.96
N GLY A 140 -10.04 7.10 13.07
CA GLY A 140 -10.30 8.52 13.33
C GLY A 140 -9.01 9.35 13.53
N VAL A 141 -7.90 8.88 12.99
CA VAL A 141 -6.62 9.61 13.04
C VAL A 141 -6.68 10.78 12.07
N PRO A 142 -6.26 11.99 12.50
CA PRO A 142 -6.33 13.18 11.66
C PRO A 142 -5.25 13.11 10.56
N ILE A 143 -5.62 12.64 9.38
CA ILE A 143 -4.80 12.68 8.18
C ILE A 143 -5.52 13.44 7.07
N GLU A 144 -4.76 14.06 6.17
CA GLU A 144 -5.30 14.76 5.01
C GLU A 144 -5.72 13.77 3.93
N GLY A 145 -7.03 13.49 3.87
CA GLY A 145 -7.67 12.65 2.85
C GLY A 145 -7.19 11.19 2.80
N PRO A 146 -7.77 10.37 1.96
CA PRO A 146 -7.22 9.06 1.68
C PRO A 146 -5.96 9.17 0.83
N VAL A 147 -4.99 8.31 1.14
CA VAL A 147 -3.78 8.11 0.36
C VAL A 147 -3.84 6.74 -0.30
N ALA A 148 -3.52 6.68 -1.58
CA ALA A 148 -3.41 5.42 -2.31
C ALA A 148 -2.08 5.36 -3.06
N GLY A 149 -1.65 4.15 -3.38
CA GLY A 149 -0.53 3.90 -4.26
C GLY A 149 -0.92 2.98 -5.40
N VAL A 150 -0.29 3.15 -6.54
CA VAL A 150 -0.42 2.27 -7.70
C VAL A 150 0.96 1.96 -8.27
N ARG A 151 1.08 0.80 -8.86
CA ARG A 151 2.20 0.45 -9.71
C ARG A 151 1.76 0.47 -11.15
N ILE A 152 2.54 1.08 -12.02
CA ILE A 152 2.28 1.15 -13.45
C ILE A 152 3.38 0.37 -14.18
N ALA A 153 2.96 -0.59 -14.99
CA ALA A 153 3.77 -1.22 -16.00
C ALA A 153 3.34 -0.71 -17.38
N ARG A 154 4.22 -0.84 -18.35
CA ARG A 154 4.00 -0.46 -19.74
C ARG A 154 4.06 -1.69 -20.62
N ALA A 155 3.03 -1.90 -21.43
CA ALA A 155 3.01 -2.90 -22.48
C ALA A 155 3.03 -2.22 -23.85
N LYS A 156 3.86 -2.74 -24.76
CA LYS A 156 3.85 -2.31 -26.17
C LYS A 156 2.97 -3.27 -26.96
N ALA A 157 1.90 -2.75 -27.53
CA ALA A 157 1.06 -3.51 -28.46
C ALA A 157 1.77 -3.76 -29.79
N GLU A 158 1.29 -4.73 -30.58
CA GLU A 158 1.87 -5.08 -31.89
C GLU A 158 1.83 -3.91 -32.90
N ASP A 159 0.87 -3.01 -32.75
CA ASP A 159 0.72 -1.80 -33.59
C ASP A 159 1.62 -0.63 -33.15
N GLY A 160 2.42 -0.82 -32.10
CA GLY A 160 3.30 0.19 -31.52
C GLY A 160 2.63 1.14 -30.54
N SER A 161 1.34 0.97 -30.26
CA SER A 161 0.67 1.71 -29.18
C SER A 161 1.18 1.26 -27.79
N ILE A 162 1.07 2.17 -26.83
CA ILE A 162 1.48 1.95 -25.45
C ILE A 162 0.23 1.82 -24.59
N ASP A 163 0.12 0.69 -23.88
CA ASP A 163 -0.89 0.47 -22.87
C ASP A 163 -0.26 0.48 -21.49
N TYR A 164 -0.92 1.16 -20.54
CA TYR A 164 -0.51 1.17 -19.14
C TYR A 164 -1.34 0.18 -18.32
N ILE A 165 -0.66 -0.61 -17.50
CA ILE A 165 -1.26 -1.63 -16.63
C ILE A 165 -1.16 -1.18 -15.18
N VAL A 166 -2.31 -1.02 -14.51
CA VAL A 166 -2.36 -0.70 -13.07
C VAL A 166 -2.18 -1.94 -12.22
N ASN A 167 -1.31 -1.88 -11.24
CA ASN A 167 -0.97 -2.95 -10.31
C ASN A 167 -0.68 -4.27 -11.03
N PRO A 168 0.32 -4.29 -11.93
CA PRO A 168 0.65 -5.46 -12.73
C PRO A 168 0.95 -6.67 -11.85
N THR A 169 0.71 -7.86 -12.37
CA THR A 169 1.21 -9.11 -11.80
C THR A 169 2.75 -9.12 -11.81
N PHE A 170 3.36 -10.08 -11.10
CA PHE A 170 4.82 -10.21 -11.14
C PHE A 170 5.33 -10.44 -12.57
N GLU A 171 4.63 -11.28 -13.36
CA GLU A 171 4.99 -11.58 -14.75
C GLU A 171 4.86 -10.35 -15.66
N GLU A 172 3.76 -9.60 -15.56
CA GLU A 172 3.55 -8.36 -16.32
C GLU A 172 4.59 -7.29 -15.96
N ALA A 173 4.94 -7.16 -14.67
CA ALA A 173 5.96 -6.22 -14.22
C ALA A 173 7.38 -6.59 -14.71
N GLU A 174 7.71 -7.88 -14.75
CA GLU A 174 9.01 -8.37 -15.23
C GLU A 174 9.16 -8.20 -16.75
N ALA A 175 8.05 -8.33 -17.49
CA ALA A 175 8.04 -8.16 -18.95
C ALA A 175 8.05 -6.69 -19.40
N SER A 176 7.84 -5.75 -18.49
CA SER A 176 7.73 -4.31 -18.77
C SER A 176 9.09 -3.62 -18.70
N ASP A 177 9.31 -2.66 -19.62
CA ASP A 177 10.44 -1.73 -19.58
C ASP A 177 10.21 -0.53 -18.63
N LEU A 178 9.04 -0.47 -17.97
CA LEU A 178 8.69 0.54 -16.96
C LEU A 178 8.13 -0.14 -15.72
N ASN A 179 8.73 0.11 -14.58
CA ASN A 179 8.23 -0.27 -13.26
C ASN A 179 8.12 1.00 -12.41
N LEU A 180 6.98 1.68 -12.52
CA LEU A 180 6.73 2.98 -11.91
C LEU A 180 5.75 2.81 -10.74
N THR A 181 6.18 3.11 -9.53
CA THR A 181 5.32 3.16 -8.34
C THR A 181 5.05 4.61 -7.98
N VAL A 182 3.78 4.97 -7.91
CA VAL A 182 3.31 6.31 -7.57
C VAL A 182 2.33 6.23 -6.42
N ALA A 183 2.43 7.15 -5.48
CA ALA A 183 1.45 7.29 -4.40
C ALA A 183 1.13 8.75 -4.11
N GLY A 184 -0.07 8.99 -3.63
CA GLY A 184 -0.56 10.33 -3.32
C GLY A 184 -2.01 10.34 -2.91
N THR A 185 -2.61 11.50 -2.99
CA THR A 185 -4.03 11.74 -2.79
C THR A 185 -4.75 11.85 -4.14
N LYS A 186 -6.05 12.07 -4.13
CA LYS A 186 -6.80 12.36 -5.35
C LYS A 186 -6.28 13.62 -6.07
N GLU A 187 -5.67 14.56 -5.35
CA GLU A 187 -5.31 15.89 -5.86
C GLU A 187 -3.85 16.00 -6.29
N TYR A 188 -2.93 15.23 -5.66
CA TYR A 188 -1.50 15.36 -5.92
C TYR A 188 -0.73 14.06 -5.67
N ILE A 189 0.38 13.93 -6.38
CA ILE A 189 1.38 12.88 -6.18
C ILE A 189 2.32 13.31 -5.05
N SER A 190 2.52 12.45 -4.05
CA SER A 190 3.43 12.68 -2.92
C SER A 190 4.69 11.80 -2.96
N MET A 191 4.69 10.73 -3.74
CA MET A 191 5.80 9.80 -3.84
C MET A 191 5.88 9.17 -5.23
N VAL A 192 7.10 9.07 -5.75
CA VAL A 192 7.43 8.39 -7.00
C VAL A 192 8.67 7.53 -6.79
N GLU A 193 8.63 6.29 -7.25
CA GLU A 193 9.77 5.39 -7.41
C GLU A 193 9.70 4.75 -8.80
N CYS A 194 10.81 4.73 -9.52
CA CYS A 194 10.83 4.23 -10.88
C CYS A 194 12.11 3.43 -11.17
N GLY A 195 11.93 2.27 -11.83
CA GLY A 195 12.94 1.60 -12.61
C GLY A 195 12.47 1.59 -14.07
N ALA A 196 13.33 2.00 -15.00
CA ALA A 196 12.97 2.07 -16.41
C ALA A 196 14.16 1.74 -17.31
N ASP A 197 13.88 1.08 -18.43
CA ASP A 197 14.84 0.77 -19.48
C ASP A 197 14.61 1.73 -20.67
N GLU A 198 15.35 2.84 -20.67
CA GLU A 198 15.36 3.86 -21.76
C GLU A 198 13.96 4.34 -22.19
N VAL A 199 13.05 4.53 -21.19
CA VAL A 199 11.73 5.11 -21.44
C VAL A 199 11.86 6.61 -21.69
N THR A 200 11.12 7.15 -22.65
CA THR A 200 11.16 8.57 -22.97
C THR A 200 10.49 9.41 -21.87
N GLU A 201 10.85 10.70 -21.77
CA GLU A 201 10.23 11.63 -20.84
C GLU A 201 8.73 11.80 -21.11
N GLU A 202 8.32 11.76 -22.38
CA GLU A 202 6.93 11.88 -22.81
C GLU A 202 6.11 10.69 -22.31
N ASP A 203 6.61 9.45 -22.46
CA ASP A 203 5.97 8.23 -21.94
C ASP A 203 5.93 8.23 -20.41
N MET A 204 6.98 8.77 -19.76
CA MET A 204 7.02 8.89 -18.30
C MET A 204 5.95 9.85 -17.77
N ILE A 205 5.76 10.99 -18.45
CA ILE A 205 4.71 11.95 -18.09
C ILE A 205 3.33 11.31 -18.27
N GLY A 206 3.09 10.63 -19.40
CA GLY A 206 1.84 9.90 -19.63
C GLY A 206 1.56 8.84 -18.56
N ALA A 207 2.58 8.09 -18.13
CA ALA A 207 2.47 7.11 -17.05
C ALA A 207 2.13 7.76 -15.69
N LEU A 208 2.70 8.93 -15.39
CA LEU A 208 2.40 9.69 -14.17
C LEU A 208 0.98 10.24 -14.16
N GLU A 209 0.51 10.79 -15.28
CA GLU A 209 -0.87 11.28 -15.43
C GLU A 209 -1.87 10.13 -15.25
N PHE A 210 -1.63 8.99 -15.90
CA PHE A 210 -2.45 7.80 -15.75
C PHE A 210 -2.44 7.25 -14.32
N ALA A 211 -1.28 7.25 -13.65
CA ALA A 211 -1.16 6.86 -12.25
C ALA A 211 -1.95 7.79 -11.32
N GLN A 212 -1.95 9.11 -11.56
CA GLN A 212 -2.72 10.06 -10.76
C GLN A 212 -4.23 9.83 -10.88
N GLU A 213 -4.73 9.52 -12.09
CA GLU A 213 -6.12 9.16 -12.30
C GLU A 213 -6.48 7.87 -11.53
N ALA A 214 -5.62 6.86 -11.62
CA ALA A 214 -5.81 5.60 -10.89
C ALA A 214 -5.81 5.80 -9.37
N ILE A 215 -4.88 6.59 -8.83
CA ILE A 215 -4.85 6.95 -7.40
C ILE A 215 -6.16 7.60 -6.98
N GLY A 216 -6.69 8.52 -7.78
CA GLY A 216 -7.98 9.17 -7.54
C GLY A 216 -9.11 8.16 -7.37
N ALA A 217 -9.20 7.16 -8.26
CA ALA A 217 -10.21 6.11 -8.19
C ALA A 217 -10.08 5.27 -6.91
N PHE A 218 -8.85 4.85 -6.51
CA PHE A 218 -8.63 4.12 -5.26
C PHE A 218 -8.94 4.97 -4.02
N CYS A 219 -8.69 6.27 -4.05
CA CYS A 219 -9.07 7.18 -2.98
C CYS A 219 -10.60 7.28 -2.82
N GLU A 220 -11.35 7.32 -3.93
CA GLU A 220 -12.82 7.33 -3.90
C GLU A 220 -13.39 6.06 -3.30
N GLU A 221 -12.83 4.88 -3.61
CA GLU A 221 -13.27 3.62 -3.01
C GLU A 221 -12.98 3.56 -1.50
N GLN A 222 -11.86 4.11 -1.04
CA GLN A 222 -11.60 4.26 0.39
C GLN A 222 -12.62 5.17 1.09
N GLN A 223 -13.05 6.26 0.45
CA GLN A 223 -14.09 7.14 1.00
C GLN A 223 -15.45 6.46 1.10
N LYS A 224 -15.80 5.59 0.14
CA LYS A 224 -17.04 4.81 0.20
C LYS A 224 -17.04 3.74 1.32
N PHE A 225 -15.85 3.26 1.68
CA PHE A 225 -15.67 2.29 2.75
C PHE A 225 -15.86 2.90 4.14
N LEU A 226 -15.60 4.19 4.33
CA LEU A 226 -15.70 4.93 5.60
C LEU A 226 -17.11 5.38 5.91
#